data_9076b9b0cf8452a58606b2393969eb0f
#
_entry.id   9076b9b0cf8452a58606b2393969eb0f
#
_cell.length_a   1.000
_cell.length_b   1.000
_cell.length_c   1.000
_cell.angle_alpha   90.00
_cell.angle_beta   90.00
_cell.angle_gamma   90.00
#
_symmetry.space_group_name_H-M   'P 1'
#
loop_
_entity.id
_entity.type
_entity.pdbx_description
1 polymer ?
#
loop_
_entity_poly.entity_id
_entity_poly.type
_entity_poly.pdbx_seq_one_letter_code
_entity_poly.pdbx_strand_id
1 'polypeptide(L)'
;MNWDTTALMFLDMQNDFLHADGAYARGGATSDHLAVLPARLQPLADHVRKKGGWIVSTHFTLIPGKGGDPFISDHLKKLRPFLGKGDFAPGSWGHALLDDLAPADLYVDKVAYSAFYMSRLEWALRTAGIKHIIGAGIVTNGGVTSTIRDAHVHGYESTVLEDGCAAFDIQVHKTSIDALRSVAAIATISDILKE
;
A
#
# COMPACT_ATOMS: atom_id res chain seq x y z
N MET A 1 -6.12 4.25 -21.23
CA MET A 1 -5.88 4.93 -19.91
C MET A 1 -5.09 6.22 -20.13
N ASN A 2 -5.35 7.32 -19.39
CA ASN A 2 -4.53 8.53 -19.48
C ASN A 2 -3.44 8.49 -18.39
N TRP A 3 -2.23 8.16 -18.79
CA TRP A 3 -1.10 7.96 -17.86
C TRP A 3 -0.64 9.24 -17.18
N ASP A 4 -0.75 10.42 -17.83
CA ASP A 4 -0.35 11.70 -17.24
C ASP A 4 -1.17 12.05 -15.98
N THR A 5 -2.38 11.47 -15.83
CA THR A 5 -3.28 11.71 -14.72
C THR A 5 -3.58 10.45 -13.90
N THR A 6 -2.78 9.40 -14.09
CA THR A 6 -2.93 8.10 -13.42
C THR A 6 -1.74 7.81 -12.51
N ALA A 7 -2.02 7.35 -11.30
CA ALA A 7 -1.02 6.90 -10.35
C ALA A 7 -1.22 5.42 -9.98
N LEU A 8 -0.18 4.61 -10.12
CA LEU A 8 -0.08 3.30 -9.46
C LEU A 8 0.34 3.55 -8.01
N MET A 9 -0.53 3.17 -7.08
CA MET A 9 -0.31 3.38 -5.65
C MET A 9 0.05 2.04 -4.98
N PHE A 10 1.29 1.93 -4.51
CA PHE A 10 1.75 0.83 -3.68
C PHE A 10 1.38 1.11 -2.22
N LEU A 11 0.44 0.33 -1.71
CA LEU A 11 -0.06 0.44 -0.36
C LEU A 11 0.75 -0.47 0.54
N ASP A 12 1.61 0.13 1.37
CA ASP A 12 2.38 -0.52 2.43
C ASP A 12 3.31 -1.67 1.95
N MET A 13 3.85 -1.56 0.74
CA MET A 13 4.79 -2.53 0.18
C MET A 13 6.21 -2.33 0.75
N GLN A 14 6.31 -2.36 2.09
CA GLN A 14 7.51 -2.03 2.88
C GLN A 14 8.29 -3.28 3.29
N ASN A 15 9.60 -3.10 3.57
CA ASN A 15 10.47 -4.18 4.03
C ASN A 15 9.95 -4.83 5.33
N ASP A 16 9.51 -4.05 6.32
CA ASP A 16 9.01 -4.59 7.59
C ASP A 16 7.76 -5.46 7.44
N PHE A 17 6.98 -5.28 6.39
CA PHE A 17 5.85 -6.15 6.10
C PHE A 17 6.22 -7.41 5.32
N LEU A 18 7.11 -7.30 4.32
CA LEU A 18 7.21 -8.32 3.25
C LEU A 18 8.60 -8.94 3.11
N HIS A 19 9.66 -8.29 3.59
CA HIS A 19 11.00 -8.85 3.51
C HIS A 19 11.22 -9.93 4.60
N ALA A 20 12.05 -10.94 4.27
CA ALA A 20 12.34 -12.04 5.20
C ALA A 20 12.97 -11.58 6.53
N ASP A 21 13.69 -10.46 6.54
CA ASP A 21 14.28 -9.84 7.73
C ASP A 21 13.39 -8.74 8.33
N GLY A 22 12.20 -8.50 7.78
CA GLY A 22 11.26 -7.49 8.24
C GLY A 22 10.58 -7.83 9.56
N ALA A 23 9.94 -6.85 10.19
CA ALA A 23 9.30 -7.00 11.49
C ALA A 23 8.23 -8.10 11.50
N TYR A 24 7.44 -8.22 10.44
CA TYR A 24 6.39 -9.25 10.34
C TYR A 24 6.96 -10.66 10.22
N ALA A 25 8.02 -10.85 9.45
CA ALA A 25 8.70 -12.14 9.34
C ALA A 25 9.33 -12.55 10.66
N ARG A 26 10.04 -11.62 11.35
CA ARG A 26 10.58 -11.86 12.70
C ARG A 26 9.49 -12.21 13.73
N GLY A 27 8.30 -11.63 13.56
CA GLY A 27 7.12 -11.91 14.39
C GLY A 27 6.32 -13.14 14.01
N GLY A 28 6.73 -13.89 12.97
CA GLY A 28 6.02 -15.08 12.47
C GLY A 28 4.71 -14.77 11.78
N ALA A 29 4.48 -13.51 11.38
CA ALA A 29 3.26 -13.06 10.70
C ALA A 29 3.47 -12.95 9.18
N THR A 30 3.72 -14.09 8.53
CA THR A 30 3.95 -14.20 7.09
C THR A 30 2.78 -14.89 6.39
N SER A 31 2.70 -14.73 5.06
CA SER A 31 1.71 -15.40 4.22
C SER A 31 2.26 -15.54 2.80
N ASP A 32 2.08 -16.72 2.19
CA ASP A 32 2.47 -16.97 0.80
C ASP A 32 1.72 -16.04 -0.18
N HIS A 33 0.50 -15.62 0.19
CA HIS A 33 -0.28 -14.67 -0.61
C HIS A 33 0.34 -13.29 -0.67
N LEU A 34 1.01 -12.87 0.41
CA LEU A 34 1.71 -11.58 0.47
C LEU A 34 3.09 -11.69 -0.21
N ALA A 35 3.80 -12.77 0.02
CA ALA A 35 5.18 -12.96 -0.43
C ALA A 35 5.35 -12.90 -1.96
N VAL A 36 4.32 -13.25 -2.72
CA VAL A 36 4.38 -13.25 -4.20
C VAL A 36 4.11 -11.87 -4.82
N LEU A 37 3.62 -10.89 -4.05
CA LEU A 37 3.20 -9.60 -4.60
C LEU A 37 4.34 -8.78 -5.21
N PRO A 38 5.54 -8.67 -4.60
CA PRO A 38 6.62 -7.87 -5.18
C PRO A 38 6.96 -8.31 -6.61
N ALA A 39 7.17 -9.61 -6.82
CA ALA A 39 7.49 -10.17 -8.13
C ALA A 39 6.37 -9.98 -9.17
N ARG A 40 5.10 -10.00 -8.73
CA ARG A 40 3.95 -9.74 -9.62
C ARG A 40 3.83 -8.27 -10.01
N LEU A 41 4.15 -7.36 -9.08
CA LEU A 41 3.97 -5.93 -9.26
C LEU A 41 5.14 -5.25 -9.97
N GLN A 42 6.34 -5.83 -9.94
CA GLN A 42 7.52 -5.27 -10.59
C GLN A 42 7.31 -5.00 -12.10
N PRO A 43 6.82 -5.95 -12.93
CA PRO A 43 6.56 -5.68 -14.34
C PRO A 43 5.53 -4.58 -14.57
N LEU A 44 4.55 -4.45 -13.68
CA LEU A 44 3.56 -3.38 -13.73
C LEU A 44 4.18 -2.02 -13.41
N ALA A 45 5.03 -1.94 -12.39
CA ALA A 45 5.76 -0.72 -12.05
C ALA A 45 6.58 -0.21 -13.24
N ASP A 46 7.29 -1.12 -13.90
CA ASP A 46 8.10 -0.79 -15.07
C ASP A 46 7.24 -0.34 -16.26
N HIS A 47 6.09 -0.98 -16.46
CA HIS A 47 5.12 -0.56 -17.48
C HIS A 47 4.60 0.85 -17.21
N VAL A 48 4.16 1.15 -16.00
CA VAL A 48 3.63 2.47 -15.61
C VAL A 48 4.70 3.55 -15.79
N ARG A 49 5.94 3.30 -15.33
CA ARG A 49 7.08 4.22 -15.52
C ARG A 49 7.32 4.49 -17.02
N LYS A 50 7.34 3.43 -17.84
CA LYS A 50 7.54 3.55 -19.29
C LYS A 50 6.44 4.36 -19.99
N LYS A 51 5.23 4.30 -19.47
CA LYS A 51 4.06 5.05 -19.99
C LYS A 51 3.98 6.49 -19.46
N GLY A 52 4.85 6.89 -18.53
CA GLY A 52 4.86 8.22 -17.90
C GLY A 52 3.83 8.40 -16.79
N GLY A 53 3.24 7.30 -16.30
CA GLY A 53 2.37 7.32 -15.12
C GLY A 53 3.14 7.50 -13.82
N TRP A 54 2.45 7.92 -12.77
CA TRP A 54 3.04 8.13 -11.45
C TRP A 54 3.11 6.83 -10.64
N ILE A 55 4.21 6.67 -9.91
CA ILE A 55 4.34 5.66 -8.85
C ILE A 55 4.25 6.37 -7.50
N VAL A 56 3.26 6.01 -6.71
CA VAL A 56 3.06 6.51 -5.34
C VAL A 56 3.23 5.36 -4.35
N SER A 57 4.04 5.54 -3.33
CA SER A 57 4.20 4.55 -2.26
C SER A 57 3.70 5.13 -0.95
N THR A 58 2.79 4.42 -0.29
CA THR A 58 2.36 4.75 1.07
C THR A 58 3.08 3.88 2.07
N HIS A 59 3.47 4.48 3.19
CA HIS A 59 4.26 3.83 4.21
C HIS A 59 3.54 3.88 5.54
N PHE A 60 3.10 2.72 6.04
CA PHE A 60 2.68 2.61 7.42
C PHE A 60 3.84 2.99 8.34
N THR A 61 3.58 3.87 9.29
CA THR A 61 4.61 4.51 10.08
C THR A 61 4.27 4.40 11.57
N LEU A 62 5.19 3.84 12.32
CA LEU A 62 5.15 3.86 13.77
C LEU A 62 6.04 5.00 14.28
N ILE A 63 5.39 6.08 14.71
CA ILE A 63 6.10 7.26 15.23
C ILE A 63 6.79 6.92 16.54
N PRO A 64 8.12 7.11 16.66
CA PRO A 64 8.82 6.88 17.91
C PRO A 64 8.46 7.94 18.95
N GLY A 65 8.09 7.48 20.14
CA GLY A 65 7.88 8.33 21.30
C GLY A 65 9.17 8.70 22.01
N LYS A 66 9.05 9.38 23.14
CA LYS A 66 10.18 9.70 24.01
C LYS A 66 10.83 8.41 24.53
N GLY A 67 12.11 8.19 24.22
CA GLY A 67 12.81 6.92 24.54
C GLY A 67 12.84 5.91 23.39
N GLY A 68 12.13 6.18 22.29
CA GLY A 68 12.19 5.42 21.05
C GLY A 68 11.17 4.30 20.93
N ASP A 69 10.35 4.03 21.96
CA ASP A 69 9.23 3.11 21.83
C ASP A 69 8.16 3.73 20.92
N PRO A 70 7.57 2.96 19.98
CA PRO A 70 6.62 3.51 19.04
C PRO A 70 5.25 3.79 19.69
N PHE A 71 4.55 4.80 19.18
CA PHE A 71 3.13 4.99 19.49
C PHE A 71 2.32 3.91 18.77
N ILE A 72 1.82 2.94 19.53
CA ILE A 72 0.99 1.84 19.05
C ILE A 72 -0.31 1.85 19.85
N SER A 73 -1.46 1.76 19.14
CA SER A 73 -2.76 1.60 19.82
C SER A 73 -2.84 0.26 20.56
N ASP A 74 -3.60 0.21 21.64
CA ASP A 74 -3.79 -1.03 22.41
C ASP A 74 -4.35 -2.17 21.56
N HIS A 75 -5.21 -1.86 20.60
CA HIS A 75 -5.74 -2.84 19.67
C HIS A 75 -4.65 -3.42 18.77
N LEU A 76 -3.82 -2.57 18.15
CA LEU A 76 -2.72 -3.03 17.29
C LEU A 76 -1.67 -3.80 18.10
N LYS A 77 -1.38 -3.38 19.32
CA LYS A 77 -0.45 -4.09 20.23
C LYS A 77 -0.95 -5.49 20.59
N LYS A 78 -2.26 -5.66 20.78
CA LYS A 78 -2.86 -7.00 20.99
C LYS A 78 -2.79 -7.84 19.72
N LEU A 79 -3.03 -7.26 18.57
CA LEU A 79 -3.04 -7.95 17.27
C LEU A 79 -1.63 -8.31 16.79
N ARG A 80 -0.64 -7.46 17.10
CA ARG A 80 0.75 -7.57 16.66
C ARG A 80 1.70 -7.29 17.82
N PRO A 81 1.76 -8.20 18.83
CA PRO A 81 2.53 -8.00 20.05
C PRO A 81 4.05 -7.97 19.82
N PHE A 82 4.51 -8.41 18.66
CA PHE A 82 5.92 -8.40 18.26
C PHE A 82 6.42 -7.02 17.82
N LEU A 83 5.53 -6.09 17.48
CA LEU A 83 5.95 -4.75 17.03
C LEU A 83 6.56 -3.95 18.18
N GLY A 84 7.74 -3.40 17.94
CA GLY A 84 8.51 -2.70 18.94
C GLY A 84 9.39 -1.58 18.38
N LYS A 85 10.38 -1.23 19.17
CA LYS A 85 11.31 -0.13 18.88
C LYS A 85 12.06 -0.36 17.57
N GLY A 86 11.98 0.61 16.67
CA GLY A 86 12.63 0.60 15.37
C GLY A 86 11.79 0.05 14.23
N ASP A 87 10.74 -0.74 14.53
CA ASP A 87 9.86 -1.27 13.49
C ASP A 87 9.04 -0.13 12.87
N PHE A 88 8.96 -0.11 11.54
CA PHE A 88 8.27 0.93 10.78
C PHE A 88 8.67 2.35 11.15
N ALA A 89 9.84 2.56 11.73
CA ALA A 89 10.30 3.88 12.13
C ALA A 89 10.66 4.73 10.90
N PRO A 90 10.28 6.02 10.86
CA PRO A 90 10.60 6.90 9.74
C PRO A 90 12.07 6.84 9.35
N GLY A 91 12.37 6.61 8.07
CA GLY A 91 13.72 6.56 7.54
C GLY A 91 14.52 5.29 7.83
N SER A 92 13.94 4.31 8.56
CA SER A 92 14.57 3.00 8.73
C SER A 92 14.49 2.17 7.44
N TRP A 93 15.36 1.16 7.32
CA TRP A 93 15.29 0.19 6.24
C TRP A 93 13.93 -0.53 6.21
N GLY A 94 13.41 -0.93 7.38
CA GLY A 94 12.12 -1.60 7.48
C GLY A 94 10.93 -0.77 7.00
N HIS A 95 11.02 0.57 7.18
CA HIS A 95 10.02 1.52 6.70
C HIS A 95 10.07 1.74 5.18
N ALA A 96 11.19 1.47 4.52
CA ALA A 96 11.37 1.74 3.10
C ALA A 96 10.49 0.83 2.21
N LEU A 97 10.15 1.33 1.01
CA LEU A 97 9.59 0.53 -0.08
C LEU A 97 10.59 -0.58 -0.45
N LEU A 98 10.07 -1.77 -0.75
CA LEU A 98 10.88 -2.87 -1.28
C LEU A 98 11.69 -2.43 -2.50
N ASP A 99 12.97 -2.85 -2.55
CA ASP A 99 13.90 -2.48 -3.63
C ASP A 99 13.38 -2.90 -5.02
N ASP A 100 12.71 -4.05 -5.13
CA ASP A 100 12.12 -4.56 -6.37
C ASP A 100 11.05 -3.63 -6.97
N LEU A 101 10.44 -2.77 -6.15
CA LEU A 101 9.40 -1.84 -6.56
C LEU A 101 9.88 -0.39 -6.65
N ALA A 102 11.05 -0.09 -6.08
CA ALA A 102 11.64 1.24 -6.06
C ALA A 102 12.19 1.65 -7.44
N PRO A 103 12.36 2.98 -7.69
CA PRO A 103 11.89 4.09 -6.85
C PRO A 103 10.39 4.41 -7.05
N ALA A 104 9.79 5.14 -6.11
CA ALA A 104 8.51 5.81 -6.33
C ALA A 104 8.74 7.32 -6.55
N ASP A 105 7.81 7.96 -7.26
CA ASP A 105 7.83 9.41 -7.51
C ASP A 105 7.37 10.20 -6.28
N LEU A 106 6.50 9.58 -5.46
CA LEU A 106 5.98 10.16 -4.23
C LEU A 106 5.95 9.12 -3.12
N TYR A 107 6.48 9.49 -1.97
CA TYR A 107 6.42 8.71 -0.72
C TYR A 107 5.53 9.41 0.29
N VAL A 108 4.59 8.68 0.90
CA VAL A 108 3.62 9.24 1.86
C VAL A 108 3.54 8.39 3.11
N ASP A 109 3.99 8.95 4.21
CA ASP A 109 3.85 8.34 5.52
C ASP A 109 2.40 8.39 5.99
N LYS A 110 1.90 7.31 6.59
CA LYS A 110 0.57 7.22 7.16
C LYS A 110 0.58 6.55 8.53
N VAL A 111 -0.27 7.02 9.43
CA VAL A 111 -0.41 6.52 10.81
C VAL A 111 -1.72 5.73 11.02
N ALA A 112 -2.51 5.55 9.96
CA ALA A 112 -3.82 4.89 9.98
C ALA A 112 -3.96 3.95 8.79
N TYR A 113 -5.09 3.23 8.70
CA TYR A 113 -5.36 2.36 7.56
C TYR A 113 -5.46 3.14 6.24
N SER A 114 -6.26 4.22 6.22
CA SER A 114 -6.33 5.07 5.04
C SER A 114 -5.08 5.93 4.88
N ALA A 115 -4.54 5.95 3.67
CA ALA A 115 -3.42 6.82 3.31
C ALA A 115 -3.80 8.30 3.20
N PHE A 116 -5.09 8.62 3.11
CA PHE A 116 -5.57 10.00 3.11
C PHE A 116 -5.65 10.59 4.52
N TYR A 117 -5.80 9.74 5.56
CA TYR A 117 -5.98 10.23 6.92
C TYR A 117 -4.73 10.89 7.48
N MET A 118 -4.83 12.18 7.81
CA MET A 118 -3.76 13.01 8.41
C MET A 118 -2.42 12.92 7.65
N SER A 119 -2.48 12.85 6.32
CA SER A 119 -1.30 12.78 5.46
C SER A 119 -1.31 13.90 4.41
N ARG A 120 -0.21 14.01 3.67
CA ARG A 120 -0.09 14.94 2.52
C ARG A 120 -0.60 14.34 1.21
N LEU A 121 -1.17 13.13 1.21
CA LEU A 121 -1.48 12.40 -0.02
C LEU A 121 -2.45 13.17 -0.92
N GLU A 122 -3.59 13.61 -0.39
CA GLU A 122 -4.60 14.33 -1.18
C GLU A 122 -4.03 15.58 -1.83
N TRP A 123 -3.32 16.41 -1.05
CA TRP A 123 -2.70 17.61 -1.57
C TRP A 123 -1.72 17.31 -2.71
N ALA A 124 -0.88 16.29 -2.55
CA ALA A 124 0.12 15.90 -3.53
C ALA A 124 -0.52 15.38 -4.81
N LEU A 125 -1.51 14.48 -4.72
CA LEU A 125 -2.21 13.93 -5.88
C LEU A 125 -2.96 15.03 -6.67
N ARG A 126 -3.64 15.96 -5.99
CA ARG A 126 -4.31 17.07 -6.64
C ARG A 126 -3.33 18.02 -7.32
N THR A 127 -2.23 18.35 -6.66
CA THR A 127 -1.19 19.22 -7.22
C THR A 127 -0.52 18.59 -8.44
N ALA A 128 -0.34 17.27 -8.44
CA ALA A 128 0.17 16.51 -9.58
C ALA A 128 -0.87 16.28 -10.68
N GLY A 129 -2.12 16.70 -10.49
CA GLY A 129 -3.20 16.54 -11.48
C GLY A 129 -3.72 15.12 -11.61
N ILE A 130 -3.48 14.26 -10.62
CA ILE A 130 -3.94 12.87 -10.63
C ILE A 130 -5.47 12.83 -10.50
N LYS A 131 -6.10 12.00 -11.32
CA LYS A 131 -7.54 11.77 -11.36
C LYS A 131 -7.90 10.31 -11.16
N HIS A 132 -6.99 9.40 -11.51
CA HIS A 132 -7.19 7.97 -11.44
C HIS A 132 -6.10 7.29 -10.60
N ILE A 133 -6.50 6.42 -9.68
CA ILE A 133 -5.63 5.66 -8.80
C ILE A 133 -5.75 4.16 -9.13
N ILE A 134 -4.64 3.53 -9.44
CA ILE A 134 -4.55 2.07 -9.52
C ILE A 134 -4.01 1.58 -8.17
N GLY A 135 -4.85 0.93 -7.36
CA GLY A 135 -4.47 0.45 -6.03
C GLY A 135 -3.91 -0.95 -6.06
N ALA A 136 -2.72 -1.12 -5.49
CA ALA A 136 -2.05 -2.41 -5.30
C ALA A 136 -1.35 -2.46 -3.94
N GLY A 137 -1.24 -3.62 -3.32
CA GLY A 137 -0.50 -3.77 -2.05
C GLY A 137 -1.29 -4.46 -0.94
N ILE A 138 -1.02 -4.09 0.31
CA ILE A 138 -1.45 -4.80 1.51
C ILE A 138 -2.00 -3.89 2.61
N VAL A 139 -2.74 -4.44 3.55
CA VAL A 139 -3.54 -5.66 3.42
C VAL A 139 -4.88 -5.28 2.82
N THR A 140 -5.44 -6.16 1.96
CA THR A 140 -6.68 -5.85 1.20
C THR A 140 -7.80 -5.38 2.10
N ASN A 141 -8.03 -6.06 3.23
CA ASN A 141 -9.09 -5.76 4.20
C ASN A 141 -8.78 -4.59 5.15
N GLY A 142 -7.63 -3.96 5.03
CA GLY A 142 -7.18 -2.86 5.89
C GLY A 142 -6.78 -1.63 5.07
N GLY A 143 -5.46 -1.45 4.85
CA GLY A 143 -4.89 -0.30 4.15
C GLY A 143 -5.48 -0.06 2.77
N VAL A 144 -5.61 -1.12 1.95
CA VAL A 144 -6.17 -1.03 0.60
C VAL A 144 -7.63 -0.57 0.64
N THR A 145 -8.49 -1.31 1.34
CA THR A 145 -9.93 -1.00 1.40
C THR A 145 -10.21 0.40 1.93
N SER A 146 -9.53 0.79 3.02
CA SER A 146 -9.73 2.10 3.63
C SER A 146 -9.27 3.23 2.70
N THR A 147 -8.11 3.08 2.06
CA THR A 147 -7.59 4.10 1.15
C THR A 147 -8.44 4.26 -0.10
N ILE A 148 -8.91 3.16 -0.70
CA ILE A 148 -9.75 3.21 -1.90
C ILE A 148 -11.13 3.81 -1.63
N ARG A 149 -11.74 3.53 -0.46
CA ARG A 149 -12.98 4.16 -0.06
C ARG A 149 -12.83 5.66 0.15
N ASP A 150 -11.75 6.08 0.79
CA ASP A 150 -11.46 7.51 0.95
C ASP A 150 -11.12 8.17 -0.40
N ALA A 151 -10.38 7.50 -1.29
CA ALA A 151 -10.16 7.98 -2.66
C ALA A 151 -11.49 8.29 -3.37
N HIS A 152 -12.48 7.40 -3.27
CA HIS A 152 -13.82 7.61 -3.79
C HIS A 152 -14.51 8.83 -3.15
N VAL A 153 -14.43 8.98 -1.82
CA VAL A 153 -14.97 10.14 -1.08
C VAL A 153 -14.34 11.45 -1.56
N HIS A 154 -13.02 11.43 -1.86
CA HIS A 154 -12.28 12.57 -2.40
C HIS A 154 -12.50 12.79 -3.91
N GLY A 155 -13.28 11.95 -4.59
CA GLY A 155 -13.65 12.11 -6.00
C GLY A 155 -12.59 11.59 -6.99
N TYR A 156 -11.69 10.71 -6.55
CA TYR A 156 -10.80 9.98 -7.45
C TYR A 156 -11.51 8.78 -8.08
N GLU A 157 -11.30 8.56 -9.37
CA GLU A 157 -11.57 7.26 -9.98
C GLU A 157 -10.53 6.26 -9.49
N SER A 158 -10.96 5.02 -9.21
CA SER A 158 -10.07 4.00 -8.69
C SER A 158 -10.25 2.66 -9.40
N THR A 159 -9.13 1.99 -9.65
CA THR A 159 -9.08 0.58 -10.06
C THR A 159 -8.26 -0.18 -9.03
N VAL A 160 -8.79 -1.29 -8.50
CA VAL A 160 -8.08 -2.15 -7.56
C VAL A 160 -7.65 -3.42 -8.28
N LEU A 161 -6.39 -3.81 -8.12
CA LEU A 161 -5.84 -5.01 -8.73
C LEU A 161 -6.10 -6.21 -7.82
N GLU A 162 -7.01 -7.09 -8.22
CA GLU A 162 -7.35 -8.26 -7.41
C GLU A 162 -6.17 -9.24 -7.23
N ASP A 163 -5.30 -9.34 -8.23
CA ASP A 163 -4.06 -10.14 -8.20
C ASP A 163 -2.81 -9.33 -7.79
N GLY A 164 -2.97 -8.00 -7.65
CA GLY A 164 -1.97 -7.05 -7.16
C GLY A 164 -2.17 -6.65 -5.70
N CYS A 165 -3.20 -7.18 -5.04
CA CYS A 165 -3.46 -7.00 -3.61
C CYS A 165 -3.47 -8.35 -2.88
N ALA A 166 -3.21 -8.34 -1.56
CA ALA A 166 -3.36 -9.54 -0.74
C ALA A 166 -3.74 -9.22 0.71
N ALA A 167 -4.30 -10.23 1.38
CA ALA A 167 -4.48 -10.28 2.82
C ALA A 167 -3.85 -11.58 3.35
N PHE A 168 -3.70 -11.70 4.68
CA PHE A 168 -3.16 -12.91 5.29
C PHE A 168 -4.04 -14.14 5.06
N ASP A 169 -5.35 -13.93 4.93
CA ASP A 169 -6.34 -14.96 4.62
C ASP A 169 -6.95 -14.70 3.26
N ILE A 170 -6.99 -15.73 2.39
CA ILE A 170 -7.49 -15.62 1.03
C ILE A 170 -8.99 -15.34 0.95
N GLN A 171 -9.77 -15.85 1.89
CA GLN A 171 -11.21 -15.60 1.91
C GLN A 171 -11.51 -14.17 2.33
N VAL A 172 -10.76 -13.64 3.30
CA VAL A 172 -10.81 -12.24 3.70
C VAL A 172 -10.43 -11.33 2.53
N HIS A 173 -9.38 -11.69 1.77
CA HIS A 173 -9.00 -10.97 0.55
C HIS A 173 -10.16 -10.92 -0.46
N LYS A 174 -10.72 -12.07 -0.85
CA LYS A 174 -11.82 -12.15 -1.83
C LYS A 174 -13.03 -11.31 -1.42
N THR A 175 -13.48 -11.46 -0.17
CA THR A 175 -14.62 -10.69 0.35
C THR A 175 -14.34 -9.18 0.33
N SER A 176 -13.10 -8.77 0.62
CA SER A 176 -12.71 -7.36 0.59
C SER A 176 -12.68 -6.78 -0.82
N ILE A 177 -12.18 -7.54 -1.80
CA ILE A 177 -12.21 -7.16 -3.23
C ILE A 177 -13.67 -6.99 -3.69
N ASP A 178 -14.55 -7.97 -3.38
CA ASP A 178 -15.96 -7.87 -3.75
C ASP A 178 -16.64 -6.64 -3.13
N ALA A 179 -16.33 -6.32 -1.88
CA ALA A 179 -16.87 -5.14 -1.21
C ALA A 179 -16.38 -3.81 -1.80
N LEU A 180 -15.28 -3.79 -2.55
CA LEU A 180 -14.77 -2.59 -3.23
C LEU A 180 -15.46 -2.30 -4.56
N ARG A 181 -16.19 -3.26 -5.17
CA ARG A 181 -16.89 -3.07 -6.45
C ARG A 181 -17.90 -1.91 -6.42
N SER A 182 -18.34 -1.50 -5.25
CA SER A 182 -19.26 -0.36 -5.09
C SER A 182 -18.58 1.02 -5.25
N VAL A 183 -17.25 1.09 -5.16
CA VAL A 183 -16.49 2.35 -5.13
C VAL A 183 -15.29 2.35 -6.08
N ALA A 184 -14.96 1.22 -6.70
CA ALA A 184 -13.82 1.07 -7.59
C ALA A 184 -14.07 0.04 -8.68
N ALA A 185 -13.42 0.17 -9.82
CA ALA A 185 -13.28 -0.91 -10.79
C ALA A 185 -12.32 -1.99 -10.22
N ILE A 186 -12.59 -3.26 -10.55
CA ILE A 186 -11.69 -4.37 -10.22
C ILE A 186 -11.10 -4.89 -11.53
N ALA A 187 -9.78 -5.01 -11.57
CA ALA A 187 -9.02 -5.48 -12.72
C ALA A 187 -7.89 -6.41 -12.28
N THR A 188 -7.22 -7.03 -13.23
CA THR A 188 -5.98 -7.77 -13.02
C THR A 188 -4.77 -6.94 -13.48
N ILE A 189 -3.58 -7.34 -13.02
CA ILE A 189 -2.31 -6.77 -13.53
C ILE A 189 -2.24 -6.93 -15.05
N SER A 190 -2.66 -8.10 -15.57
CA SER A 190 -2.68 -8.38 -17.02
C SER A 190 -3.59 -7.42 -17.80
N ASP A 191 -4.67 -6.92 -17.22
CA ASP A 191 -5.55 -5.96 -17.88
C ASP A 191 -4.88 -4.60 -18.00
N ILE A 192 -4.19 -4.16 -16.97
CA ILE A 192 -3.47 -2.88 -16.99
C ILE A 192 -2.26 -2.92 -17.92
N LEU A 193 -1.56 -4.05 -18.02
CA LEU A 193 -0.41 -4.20 -18.93
C LEU A 193 -0.78 -4.11 -20.42
N LYS A 194 -2.07 -4.22 -20.79
CA LYS A 194 -2.58 -4.06 -22.15
C LYS A 194 -2.88 -2.60 -22.52
N GLU A 195 -2.95 -1.70 -21.55
CA GLU A 195 -3.21 -0.25 -21.72
C GLU A 195 -1.94 0.50 -22.17
#